data_4e8bd3211d0f8a02164e6fc1358aead1
#
_entry.id   4e8bd3211d0f8a02164e6fc1358aead1
#
_cell.length_a   1.000
_cell.length_b   1.000
_cell.length_c   1.000
_cell.angle_alpha   90.00
_cell.angle_beta   90.00
_cell.angle_gamma   90.00
#
_symmetry.space_group_name_H-M   'P 1'
#
loop_
_entity.id
_entity.type
_entity.pdbx_description
1 polymer ?
#
loop_
_entity_poly.entity_id
_entity_poly.type
_entity_poly.pdbx_seq_one_letter_code
_entity_poly.pdbx_strand_id
1 'polypeptide(L)'
;MTETPNQNPSAGHEGPSQQPAYSYAYAPVATAESDRNWASASHWGTLVAAWLAMGFIAPLLIMLTKGNESPFVRKHAVESLNFQISLLIYGTAAVLFSIFTIGLGLIIVIPVGIVAVIAALVFLIQASIKANNGEDYRYPLTLRLVS
;
A
#
# COMPACT_ATOMS: atom_id res chain seq x y z
N MET A 1 -88.43 19.75 -32.77
CA MET A 1 -87.58 20.86 -32.25
C MET A 1 -87.27 20.57 -30.83
N THR A 2 -86.18 19.93 -30.57
CA THR A 2 -85.69 19.64 -29.21
C THR A 2 -84.18 19.61 -29.27
N GLU A 3 -83.58 20.66 -28.74
CA GLU A 3 -82.12 20.79 -28.58
C GLU A 3 -81.66 19.90 -27.50
N THR A 4 -80.61 19.16 -27.77
CA THR A 4 -79.90 18.37 -26.80
C THR A 4 -78.79 19.18 -26.16
N PRO A 5 -78.62 19.19 -24.84
CA PRO A 5 -77.49 19.88 -24.20
C PRO A 5 -76.19 19.08 -24.36
N ASN A 6 -75.23 19.79 -24.81
CA ASN A 6 -73.85 19.31 -24.89
C ASN A 6 -73.30 19.09 -23.47
N GLN A 7 -72.96 17.85 -23.13
CA GLN A 7 -72.22 17.51 -21.93
C GLN A 7 -70.75 17.30 -22.31
N ASN A 8 -69.96 18.20 -21.83
CA ASN A 8 -68.52 18.10 -21.89
C ASN A 8 -67.97 17.36 -20.62
N PRO A 9 -67.41 16.18 -20.71
CA PRO A 9 -66.76 15.50 -19.61
C PRO A 9 -65.27 15.55 -19.84
N SER A 10 -64.66 16.64 -19.52
CA SER A 10 -63.21 16.71 -19.46
C SER A 10 -62.74 17.17 -18.07
N ALA A 11 -62.98 16.31 -17.10
CA ALA A 11 -62.22 16.37 -15.88
C ALA A 11 -61.10 15.29 -16.01
N GLY A 12 -60.05 15.67 -16.69
CA GLY A 12 -58.83 14.86 -16.73
C GLY A 12 -58.25 14.77 -15.34
N HIS A 13 -58.26 13.57 -14.77
CA HIS A 13 -57.39 13.23 -13.67
C HIS A 13 -55.96 13.32 -14.17
N GLU A 14 -55.27 14.37 -13.81
CA GLU A 14 -53.80 14.40 -13.87
C GLU A 14 -53.31 13.36 -12.86
N GLY A 15 -52.97 12.18 -13.37
CA GLY A 15 -52.21 11.18 -12.61
C GLY A 15 -50.86 11.74 -12.19
N PRO A 16 -50.33 11.26 -11.08
CA PRO A 16 -49.03 11.76 -10.59
C PRO A 16 -48.00 11.68 -11.70
N SER A 17 -47.40 12.83 -12.00
CA SER A 17 -46.29 12.94 -12.95
C SER A 17 -45.26 11.90 -12.64
N GLN A 18 -45.17 10.86 -13.48
CA GLN A 18 -44.10 9.91 -13.43
C GLN A 18 -42.80 10.69 -13.74
N GLN A 19 -42.09 11.07 -12.70
CA GLN A 19 -40.69 11.47 -12.85
C GLN A 19 -40.00 10.37 -13.65
N PRO A 20 -39.31 10.71 -14.73
CA PRO A 20 -38.52 9.70 -15.44
C PRO A 20 -37.60 9.09 -14.42
N ALA A 21 -37.75 7.79 -14.17
CA ALA A 21 -36.79 7.03 -13.41
C ALA A 21 -35.46 7.19 -14.16
N TYR A 22 -34.61 8.06 -13.61
CA TYR A 22 -33.20 8.09 -14.02
C TYR A 22 -32.63 6.74 -13.61
N SER A 23 -32.86 5.78 -14.50
CA SER A 23 -32.08 4.58 -14.55
C SER A 23 -30.65 5.09 -14.80
N TYR A 24 -29.89 5.26 -13.73
CA TYR A 24 -28.46 5.27 -13.83
C TYR A 24 -28.04 3.88 -14.29
N ALA A 25 -28.33 3.60 -15.56
CA ALA A 25 -27.63 2.53 -16.24
C ALA A 25 -26.17 2.94 -16.18
N TYR A 26 -25.46 2.39 -15.22
CA TYR A 26 -24.01 2.47 -15.11
C TYR A 26 -23.48 1.78 -16.38
N ALA A 27 -23.50 2.53 -17.49
CA ALA A 27 -22.83 2.08 -18.69
C ALA A 27 -21.37 1.89 -18.28
N PRO A 28 -20.78 0.72 -18.43
CA PRO A 28 -19.39 0.52 -18.09
C PRO A 28 -18.60 1.51 -18.96
N VAL A 29 -18.15 2.59 -18.33
CA VAL A 29 -17.21 3.52 -18.97
C VAL A 29 -16.01 2.67 -19.34
N ALA A 30 -15.73 2.57 -20.64
CA ALA A 30 -14.53 1.89 -21.11
C ALA A 30 -13.34 2.64 -20.51
N THR A 31 -12.86 2.13 -19.37
CA THR A 31 -11.71 2.72 -18.67
C THR A 31 -10.48 2.55 -19.55
N ALA A 32 -9.75 3.63 -19.76
CA ALA A 32 -8.49 3.57 -20.47
C ALA A 32 -7.55 2.55 -19.81
N GLU A 33 -6.69 1.91 -20.57
CA GLU A 33 -5.73 0.95 -20.05
C GLU A 33 -4.85 1.58 -18.96
N SER A 34 -4.49 2.85 -19.13
CA SER A 34 -3.79 3.64 -18.13
C SER A 34 -4.54 3.71 -16.78
N ASP A 35 -5.87 3.89 -16.81
CA ASP A 35 -6.68 4.00 -15.60
C ASP A 35 -6.74 2.68 -14.84
N ARG A 36 -6.82 1.56 -15.55
CA ARG A 36 -6.75 0.22 -14.95
C ARG A 36 -5.40 -0.05 -14.33
N ASN A 37 -4.32 0.36 -15.01
CA ASN A 37 -2.96 0.22 -14.51
C ASN A 37 -2.76 1.06 -13.23
N TRP A 38 -3.25 2.29 -13.19
CA TRP A 38 -3.19 3.13 -11.99
C TRP A 38 -4.06 2.60 -10.86
N ALA A 39 -5.27 2.12 -11.16
CA ALA A 39 -6.12 1.47 -10.16
C ALA A 39 -5.46 0.21 -9.58
N SER A 40 -4.85 -0.62 -10.41
CA SER A 40 -4.07 -1.78 -9.96
C SER A 40 -2.85 -1.36 -9.14
N ALA A 41 -2.10 -0.35 -9.58
CA ALA A 41 -0.93 0.17 -8.88
C ALA A 41 -1.28 0.71 -7.48
N SER A 42 -2.49 1.27 -7.29
CA SER A 42 -2.93 1.74 -5.97
C SER A 42 -3.04 0.60 -4.95
N HIS A 43 -3.48 -0.57 -5.34
CA HIS A 43 -3.56 -1.75 -4.47
C HIS A 43 -2.18 -2.34 -4.16
N TRP A 44 -1.33 -2.52 -5.17
CA TRP A 44 0.03 -3.01 -4.99
C TRP A 44 0.89 -2.03 -4.20
N GLY A 45 0.75 -0.73 -4.47
CA GLY A 45 1.44 0.32 -3.73
C GLY A 45 1.10 0.31 -2.24
N THR A 46 -0.16 0.04 -1.89
CA THR A 46 -0.59 -0.11 -0.49
C THR A 46 0.07 -1.31 0.19
N LEU A 47 0.19 -2.44 -0.50
CA LEU A 47 0.86 -3.63 0.04
C LEU A 47 2.35 -3.37 0.29
N VAL A 48 3.04 -2.73 -0.66
CA VAL A 48 4.46 -2.38 -0.52
C VAL A 48 4.65 -1.36 0.60
N ALA A 49 3.81 -0.32 0.68
CA ALA A 49 3.87 0.67 1.74
C ALA A 49 3.57 0.06 3.12
N ALA A 50 2.58 -0.84 3.21
CA ALA A 50 2.27 -1.56 4.43
C ALA A 50 3.42 -2.47 4.87
N TRP A 51 4.08 -3.14 3.94
CA TRP A 51 5.24 -3.97 4.24
C TRP A 51 6.42 -3.15 4.77
N LEU A 52 6.72 -2.02 4.15
CA LEU A 52 7.75 -1.09 4.61
C LEU A 52 7.40 -0.46 5.97
N ALA A 53 6.15 -0.01 6.13
CA ALA A 53 5.70 0.62 7.36
C ALA A 53 5.56 -0.37 8.52
N MET A 54 5.08 -1.58 8.26
CA MET A 54 4.90 -2.61 9.28
C MET A 54 6.20 -3.34 9.64
N GLY A 55 7.20 -3.31 8.77
CA GLY A 55 8.45 -4.03 8.97
C GLY A 55 9.17 -3.65 10.26
N PHE A 56 9.12 -2.39 10.71
CA PHE A 56 9.79 -1.96 11.94
C PHE A 56 8.88 -1.93 13.18
N ILE A 57 7.55 -2.05 13.02
CA ILE A 57 6.62 -2.08 14.18
C ILE A 57 6.89 -3.31 15.04
N ALA A 58 7.07 -4.48 14.44
CA ALA A 58 7.32 -5.71 15.18
C ALA A 58 8.61 -5.66 16.02
N PRO A 59 9.80 -5.33 15.46
CA PRO A 59 11.00 -5.21 16.28
C PRO A 59 10.93 -4.08 17.31
N LEU A 60 10.23 -2.99 17.01
CA LEU A 60 10.02 -1.90 17.96
C LEU A 60 9.18 -2.37 19.16
N LEU A 61 8.06 -3.05 18.93
CA LEU A 61 7.22 -3.59 19.99
C LEU A 61 7.98 -4.62 20.84
N ILE A 62 8.72 -5.52 20.20
CA ILE A 62 9.53 -6.53 20.90
C ILE A 62 10.60 -5.85 21.75
N MET A 63 11.28 -4.82 21.22
CA MET A 63 12.27 -4.05 21.93
C MET A 63 11.68 -3.39 23.19
N LEU A 64 10.50 -2.78 23.06
CA LEU A 64 9.84 -2.05 24.15
C LEU A 64 9.20 -2.97 25.21
N THR A 65 8.69 -4.14 24.80
CA THR A 65 7.99 -5.05 25.70
C THR A 65 8.90 -6.09 26.33
N LYS A 66 9.74 -6.73 25.51
CA LYS A 66 10.60 -7.85 25.93
C LYS A 66 12.09 -7.50 26.01
N GLY A 67 12.51 -6.40 25.40
CA GLY A 67 13.91 -5.99 25.43
C GLY A 67 14.42 -5.64 26.82
N ASN A 68 13.55 -5.23 27.73
CA ASN A 68 13.93 -4.96 29.13
C ASN A 68 14.11 -6.24 29.96
N GLU A 69 13.47 -7.34 29.55
CA GLU A 69 13.52 -8.61 30.25
C GLU A 69 14.73 -9.45 29.81
N SER A 70 15.19 -9.28 28.55
CA SER A 70 16.28 -10.08 27.97
C SER A 70 17.21 -9.21 27.11
N PRO A 71 18.50 -9.08 27.49
CA PRO A 71 19.50 -8.41 26.66
C PRO A 71 19.68 -9.05 25.28
N PHE A 72 19.48 -10.36 25.16
CA PHE A 72 19.53 -11.08 23.88
C PHE A 72 18.40 -10.64 22.95
N VAL A 73 17.16 -10.61 23.47
CA VAL A 73 15.99 -10.15 22.71
C VAL A 73 16.16 -8.68 22.30
N ARG A 74 16.64 -7.82 23.21
CA ARG A 74 16.90 -6.41 22.92
C ARG A 74 17.88 -6.25 21.75
N LYS A 75 18.99 -6.97 21.80
CA LYS A 75 20.03 -6.93 20.77
C LYS A 75 19.50 -7.28 19.38
N HIS A 76 18.74 -8.35 19.26
CA HIS A 76 18.10 -8.77 18.02
C HIS A 76 17.05 -7.78 17.54
N ALA A 77 16.22 -7.25 18.43
CA ALA A 77 15.20 -6.27 18.09
C ALA A 77 15.82 -4.95 17.60
N VAL A 78 16.86 -4.44 18.27
CA VAL A 78 17.63 -3.25 17.85
C VAL A 78 18.28 -3.45 16.48
N GLU A 79 18.92 -4.61 16.24
CA GLU A 79 19.56 -4.89 14.97
C GLU A 79 18.54 -5.00 13.82
N SER A 80 17.39 -5.64 14.08
CA SER A 80 16.28 -5.70 13.12
C SER A 80 15.70 -4.32 12.82
N LEU A 81 15.53 -3.48 13.85
CA LEU A 81 15.03 -2.11 13.69
C LEU A 81 16.00 -1.26 12.86
N ASN A 82 17.29 -1.32 13.15
CA ASN A 82 18.32 -0.63 12.38
C ASN A 82 18.34 -1.07 10.91
N PHE A 83 18.16 -2.36 10.65
CA PHE A 83 18.07 -2.89 9.29
C PHE A 83 16.86 -2.31 8.54
N GLN A 84 15.67 -2.26 9.15
CA GLN A 84 14.47 -1.69 8.54
C GLN A 84 14.63 -0.19 8.26
N ILE A 85 15.21 0.56 9.21
CA ILE A 85 15.49 1.99 9.02
C ILE A 85 16.48 2.19 7.86
N SER A 86 17.51 1.35 7.76
CA SER A 86 18.46 1.41 6.66
C SER A 86 17.81 1.16 5.31
N LEU A 87 16.94 0.15 5.20
CA LEU A 87 16.17 -0.11 3.99
C LEU A 87 15.28 1.08 3.61
N LEU A 88 14.66 1.74 4.59
CA LEU A 88 13.84 2.93 4.36
C LEU A 88 14.69 4.09 3.81
N ILE A 89 15.87 4.33 4.40
CA ILE A 89 16.80 5.38 3.95
C ILE A 89 17.27 5.09 2.52
N TYR A 90 17.70 3.87 2.23
CA TYR A 90 18.17 3.49 0.89
C TYR A 90 17.05 3.55 -0.14
N GLY A 91 15.85 3.09 0.22
CA GLY A 91 14.67 3.18 -0.64
C GLY A 91 14.29 4.63 -0.96
N THR A 92 14.30 5.50 0.07
CA THR A 92 14.04 6.94 -0.11
C THR A 92 15.10 7.59 -1.02
N ALA A 93 16.37 7.28 -0.81
CA ALA A 93 17.44 7.80 -1.65
C ALA A 93 17.29 7.35 -3.12
N ALA A 94 16.91 6.09 -3.35
CA ALA A 94 16.66 5.54 -4.67
C ALA A 94 15.47 6.22 -5.38
N VAL A 95 14.39 6.50 -4.64
CA VAL A 95 13.22 7.25 -5.17
C VAL A 95 13.62 8.67 -5.53
N LEU A 96 14.32 9.38 -4.65
CA LEU A 96 14.79 10.75 -4.92
C LEU A 96 15.72 10.77 -6.14
N PHE A 97 16.67 9.83 -6.22
CA PHE A 97 17.53 9.70 -7.39
C PHE A 97 16.72 9.51 -8.69
N SER A 98 15.69 8.67 -8.67
CA SER A 98 14.82 8.44 -9.83
C SER A 98 14.06 9.69 -10.24
N ILE A 99 13.58 10.48 -9.27
CA ILE A 99 12.91 11.76 -9.53
C ILE A 99 13.86 12.79 -10.15
N PHE A 100 15.06 12.97 -9.55
CA PHE A 100 16.05 13.92 -10.05
C PHE A 100 16.57 13.60 -11.44
N THR A 101 16.57 12.31 -11.80
CA THR A 101 16.96 11.86 -13.14
C THR A 101 15.79 11.80 -14.15
N ILE A 102 14.63 12.37 -13.79
CA ILE A 102 13.42 12.37 -14.64
C ILE A 102 13.05 10.92 -15.06
N GLY A 103 13.17 9.99 -14.12
CA GLY A 103 12.84 8.58 -14.34
C GLY A 103 13.97 7.72 -14.94
N LEU A 104 15.03 8.31 -15.51
CA LEU A 104 16.15 7.54 -16.07
C LEU A 104 16.85 6.67 -15.02
N GLY A 105 16.87 7.12 -13.76
CA GLY A 105 17.40 6.36 -12.64
C GLY A 105 16.71 5.03 -12.40
N LEU A 106 15.46 4.86 -12.84
CA LEU A 106 14.72 3.60 -12.70
C LEU A 106 15.38 2.43 -13.43
N ILE A 107 16.11 2.70 -14.51
CA ILE A 107 16.86 1.68 -15.26
C ILE A 107 17.88 0.96 -14.35
N ILE A 108 18.46 1.69 -13.40
CA ILE A 108 19.41 1.16 -12.43
C ILE A 108 18.71 0.74 -11.14
N VAL A 109 17.80 1.58 -10.64
CA VAL A 109 17.13 1.36 -9.35
C VAL A 109 16.29 0.09 -9.34
N ILE A 110 15.60 -0.24 -10.46
CA ILE A 110 14.76 -1.44 -10.50
C ILE A 110 15.60 -2.73 -10.38
N PRO A 111 16.60 -2.99 -11.21
CA PRO A 111 17.39 -4.24 -11.07
C PRO A 111 18.16 -4.30 -9.75
N VAL A 112 18.73 -3.19 -9.29
CA VAL A 112 19.40 -3.12 -7.98
C VAL A 112 18.40 -3.36 -6.84
N GLY A 113 17.20 -2.79 -6.93
CA GLY A 113 16.12 -2.98 -5.95
C GLY A 113 15.66 -4.43 -5.86
N ILE A 114 15.52 -5.13 -7.00
CA ILE A 114 15.18 -6.57 -7.02
C ILE A 114 16.26 -7.38 -6.27
N VAL A 115 17.52 -7.14 -6.58
CA VAL A 115 18.64 -7.82 -5.88
C VAL A 115 18.64 -7.48 -4.39
N ALA A 116 18.40 -6.23 -4.03
CA ALA A 116 18.36 -5.79 -2.64
C ALA A 116 17.20 -6.46 -1.85
N VAL A 117 16.02 -6.61 -2.47
CA VAL A 117 14.88 -7.30 -1.85
C VAL A 117 15.19 -8.77 -1.62
N ILE A 118 15.77 -9.45 -2.62
CA ILE A 118 16.18 -10.86 -2.47
C ILE A 118 17.22 -11.01 -1.35
N ALA A 119 18.22 -10.14 -1.34
CA ALA A 119 19.25 -10.13 -0.29
C ALA A 119 18.64 -9.88 1.09
N ALA A 120 17.71 -8.92 1.21
CA ALA A 120 17.01 -8.62 2.45
C ALA A 120 16.25 -9.82 2.98
N LEU A 121 15.54 -10.56 2.12
CA LEU A 121 14.85 -11.81 2.50
C LEU A 121 15.82 -12.87 2.99
N VAL A 122 16.93 -13.07 2.31
CA VAL A 122 17.97 -14.02 2.74
C VAL A 122 18.53 -13.63 4.11
N PHE A 123 18.82 -12.34 4.32
CA PHE A 123 19.32 -11.86 5.61
C PHE A 123 18.29 -12.01 6.74
N LEU A 124 17.01 -11.76 6.47
CA LEU A 124 15.92 -11.98 7.45
C LEU A 124 15.82 -13.46 7.86
N ILE A 125 15.90 -14.37 6.89
CA ILE A 125 15.87 -15.80 7.16
C ILE A 125 17.10 -16.22 7.99
N GLN A 126 18.30 -15.76 7.61
CA GLN A 126 19.53 -16.04 8.36
C GLN A 126 19.45 -15.51 9.79
N ALA A 127 18.96 -14.28 9.96
CA ALA A 127 18.77 -13.66 11.27
C ALA A 127 17.83 -14.49 12.15
N SER A 128 16.72 -14.95 11.58
CA SER A 128 15.75 -15.79 12.29
C SER A 128 16.34 -17.15 12.71
N ILE A 129 17.10 -17.80 11.83
CA ILE A 129 17.76 -19.06 12.14
C ILE A 129 18.80 -18.87 13.26
N LYS A 130 19.62 -17.84 13.17
CA LYS A 130 20.62 -17.53 14.18
C LYS A 130 20.01 -17.19 15.53
N ALA A 131 18.98 -16.37 15.54
CA ALA A 131 18.25 -16.06 16.77
C ALA A 131 17.64 -17.30 17.41
N ASN A 132 17.06 -18.20 16.60
CA ASN A 132 16.51 -19.47 17.11
C ASN A 132 17.57 -20.40 17.69
N ASN A 133 18.81 -20.35 17.18
CA ASN A 133 19.95 -21.10 17.72
C ASN A 133 20.60 -20.43 18.94
N GLY A 134 20.11 -19.28 19.38
CA GLY A 134 20.71 -18.50 20.47
C GLY A 134 21.99 -17.75 20.07
N GLU A 135 22.23 -17.60 18.77
CA GLU A 135 23.41 -16.95 18.23
C GLU A 135 23.13 -15.46 17.89
N ASP A 136 24.14 -14.63 18.09
CA ASP A 136 24.08 -13.24 17.64
C ASP A 136 24.10 -13.12 16.11
N TYR A 137 23.33 -12.19 15.57
CA TYR A 137 23.34 -11.84 14.16
C TYR A 137 23.49 -10.34 13.95
N ARG A 138 24.25 -9.98 12.93
CA ARG A 138 24.42 -8.60 12.48
C ARG A 138 24.10 -8.52 11.00
N TYR A 139 23.16 -7.65 10.65
CA TYR A 139 22.84 -7.41 9.25
C TYR A 139 24.01 -6.67 8.55
N PRO A 140 24.39 -7.11 7.34
CA PRO A 140 25.34 -6.35 6.53
C PRO A 140 24.74 -5.04 6.03
N LEU A 141 25.56 -4.04 5.76
CA LEU A 141 25.17 -2.74 5.21
C LEU A 141 24.10 -1.98 6.04
N THR A 142 24.01 -2.27 7.32
CA THR A 142 23.05 -1.63 8.22
C THR A 142 23.64 -0.41 8.90
N LEU A 143 22.91 0.71 8.82
CA LEU A 143 23.21 1.92 9.59
C LEU A 143 22.70 1.71 11.02
N ARG A 144 23.60 1.81 11.99
CA ARG A 144 23.25 1.60 13.41
C ARG A 144 22.88 2.93 14.04
N LEU A 145 21.59 3.26 13.96
CA LEU A 145 21.04 4.52 14.45
C LEU A 145 20.37 4.36 15.81
N VAL A 146 19.96 3.14 16.15
CA VAL A 146 19.34 2.77 17.42
C VAL A 146 20.31 1.88 18.20
N SER A 147 20.41 2.10 19.51
CA SER A 147 21.29 1.39 20.47
C SER A 147 20.50 0.79 21.65
#